data_f689032794f0aaeb2de4529745cd248f
#
_entry.id   f689032794f0aaeb2de4529745cd248f
#
_cell.length_a   1.000
_cell.length_b   1.000
_cell.length_c   1.000
_cell.angle_alpha   90.00
_cell.angle_beta   90.00
_cell.angle_gamma   90.00
#
_symmetry.space_group_name_H-M   'P 1'
#
loop_
_entity.id
_entity.type
_entity.pdbx_description
1 polymer ?
#
loop_
_entity_poly.entity_id
_entity_poly.type
_entity_poly.pdbx_seq_one_letter_code
_entity_poly.pdbx_strand_id
1 'polypeptide(L)'
;MRHKVDHRKLGLPTDQRMALLTNLQRQFIRHGYVRTTLGRAKELQRLVEKLLTLTKMEDGLEARRRARRVLVGHSSSSPKPEKALAGKTAGEKIEILKSRSLINGEDLVKHLFDELGPRVKNRPGGYTRLTKLAPRRGDAATQAVLELVD
;
A
#
# COMPACT_ATOMS: atom_id res chain seq x y z
N MET A 1 4.98 12.29 -29.29
CA MET A 1 5.15 10.92 -28.70
C MET A 1 5.64 11.01 -27.27
N ARG A 2 5.22 10.12 -26.39
CA ARG A 2 5.73 10.03 -25.01
C ARG A 2 6.86 9.04 -24.97
N HIS A 3 8.09 9.52 -24.85
CA HIS A 3 9.25 8.66 -24.67
C HIS A 3 9.55 8.48 -23.18
N LYS A 4 9.95 7.28 -22.74
CA LYS A 4 10.35 6.93 -21.35
C LYS A 4 9.29 7.21 -20.27
N VAL A 5 8.01 7.33 -20.60
CA VAL A 5 6.92 7.50 -19.65
C VAL A 5 6.19 6.19 -19.46
N ASP A 6 6.43 5.55 -18.33
CA ASP A 6 5.99 4.19 -18.03
C ASP A 6 4.88 4.15 -16.96
N HIS A 7 3.93 5.05 -17.03
CA HIS A 7 2.77 5.06 -16.13
C HIS A 7 1.52 5.61 -16.79
N ARG A 8 0.35 5.12 -16.34
CA ARG A 8 -0.95 5.66 -16.77
C ARG A 8 -1.30 6.92 -15.99
N LYS A 9 -1.90 7.89 -16.66
CA LYS A 9 -2.42 9.11 -16.01
C LYS A 9 -3.68 8.85 -15.18
N LEU A 10 -4.45 7.82 -15.50
CA LEU A 10 -5.71 7.40 -14.84
C LEU A 10 -6.80 8.49 -14.82
N GLY A 11 -6.70 9.50 -15.70
CA GLY A 11 -7.63 10.63 -15.76
C GLY A 11 -7.52 11.59 -14.57
N LEU A 12 -6.41 11.58 -13.82
CA LEU A 12 -6.24 12.35 -12.59
C LEU A 12 -4.99 13.25 -12.64
N PRO A 13 -5.02 14.42 -11.97
CA PRO A 13 -3.83 15.20 -11.64
C PRO A 13 -2.79 14.37 -10.90
N THR A 14 -1.54 14.80 -10.89
CA THR A 14 -0.43 14.00 -10.38
C THR A 14 -0.56 13.70 -8.88
N ASP A 15 -0.92 14.69 -8.08
CA ASP A 15 -1.14 14.58 -6.64
C ASP A 15 -2.26 13.58 -6.28
N GLN A 16 -3.41 13.71 -6.92
CA GLN A 16 -4.56 12.81 -6.72
C GLN A 16 -4.24 11.38 -7.19
N ARG A 17 -3.52 11.24 -8.31
CA ARG A 17 -3.09 9.93 -8.81
C ARG A 17 -2.16 9.23 -7.82
N MET A 18 -1.18 9.95 -7.28
CA MET A 18 -0.27 9.41 -6.28
C MET A 18 -1.00 9.02 -5.00
N ALA A 19 -1.89 9.86 -4.51
CA ALA A 19 -2.72 9.56 -3.35
C ALA A 19 -3.60 8.32 -3.57
N LEU A 20 -4.25 8.21 -4.74
CA LEU A 20 -5.05 7.04 -5.12
C LEU A 20 -4.21 5.75 -5.09
N LEU A 21 -3.05 5.76 -5.75
CA LEU A 21 -2.19 4.57 -5.82
C LEU A 21 -1.63 4.18 -4.45
N THR A 22 -1.23 5.15 -3.63
CA THR A 22 -0.79 4.89 -2.25
C THR A 22 -1.92 4.28 -1.40
N ASN A 23 -3.14 4.79 -1.53
CA ASN A 23 -4.29 4.23 -0.81
C ASN A 23 -4.62 2.80 -1.27
N LEU A 24 -4.55 2.52 -2.57
CA LEU A 24 -4.73 1.16 -3.10
C LEU A 24 -3.61 0.21 -2.62
N GLN A 25 -2.36 0.67 -2.53
CA GLN A 25 -1.26 -0.11 -1.94
C GLN A 25 -1.53 -0.45 -0.48
N ARG A 26 -1.96 0.53 0.32
CA ARG A 26 -2.33 0.32 1.73
C ARG A 26 -3.44 -0.71 1.88
N GLN A 27 -4.49 -0.62 1.05
CA GLN A 27 -5.58 -1.60 1.04
C GLN A 27 -5.09 -2.99 0.67
N PHE A 28 -4.22 -3.09 -0.36
CA PHE A 28 -3.66 -4.39 -0.76
C PHE A 28 -2.84 -5.03 0.36
N ILE A 29 -1.94 -4.28 0.99
CA ILE A 29 -1.13 -4.79 2.10
C ILE A 29 -2.01 -5.23 3.27
N ARG A 30 -3.08 -4.50 3.57
CA ARG A 30 -3.99 -4.81 4.69
C ARG A 30 -4.82 -6.07 4.45
N HIS A 31 -5.31 -6.27 3.23
CA HIS A 31 -6.30 -7.31 2.93
C HIS A 31 -5.75 -8.46 2.09
N GLY A 32 -4.57 -8.31 1.47
CA GLY A 32 -4.02 -9.28 0.53
C GLY A 32 -4.65 -9.24 -0.87
N TYR A 33 -5.72 -8.47 -1.05
CA TYR A 33 -6.38 -8.29 -2.35
C TYR A 33 -7.01 -6.91 -2.50
N VAL A 34 -7.22 -6.49 -3.76
CA VAL A 34 -7.96 -5.26 -4.08
C VAL A 34 -8.78 -5.46 -5.35
N ARG A 35 -10.07 -5.10 -5.28
CA ARG A 35 -10.95 -5.03 -6.45
C ARG A 35 -11.02 -3.59 -6.96
N THR A 36 -10.69 -3.39 -8.24
CA THR A 36 -10.69 -2.05 -8.86
C THR A 36 -10.81 -2.16 -10.39
N THR A 37 -10.72 -1.05 -11.11
CA THR A 37 -10.70 -1.09 -12.58
C THR A 37 -9.38 -1.64 -13.10
N LEU A 38 -9.40 -2.30 -14.27
CA LEU A 38 -8.24 -2.96 -14.88
C LEU A 38 -7.03 -2.01 -15.03
N GLY A 39 -7.26 -0.75 -15.41
CA GLY A 39 -6.19 0.23 -15.55
C GLY A 39 -5.48 0.54 -14.23
N ARG A 40 -6.25 0.72 -13.14
CA ARG A 40 -5.71 0.94 -11.79
C ARG A 40 -5.01 -0.30 -11.25
N ALA A 41 -5.60 -1.49 -11.47
CA ALA A 41 -5.02 -2.75 -11.02
C ALA A 41 -3.65 -3.02 -11.66
N LYS A 42 -3.47 -2.74 -12.96
CA LYS A 42 -2.18 -2.89 -13.64
C LYS A 42 -1.08 -1.95 -13.10
N GLU A 43 -1.43 -0.70 -12.78
CA GLU A 43 -0.47 0.22 -12.14
C GLU A 43 -0.16 -0.20 -10.71
N LEU A 44 -1.19 -0.61 -9.95
CA LEU A 44 -1.04 -1.09 -8.59
C LEU A 44 -0.12 -2.32 -8.52
N GLN A 45 -0.29 -3.28 -9.44
CA GLN A 45 0.51 -4.50 -9.50
C GLN A 45 2.02 -4.19 -9.47
N ARG A 46 2.47 -3.29 -10.33
CA ARG A 46 3.89 -2.90 -10.42
C ARG A 46 4.43 -2.28 -9.12
N LEU A 47 3.59 -1.49 -8.45
CA LEU A 47 3.96 -0.83 -7.20
C LEU A 47 4.01 -1.81 -6.03
N VAL A 48 3.03 -2.71 -5.95
CA VAL A 48 2.99 -3.76 -4.91
C VAL A 48 4.13 -4.75 -5.07
N GLU A 49 4.44 -5.19 -6.30
CA GLU A 49 5.59 -6.06 -6.57
C GLU A 49 6.91 -5.45 -6.04
N LYS A 50 7.11 -4.15 -6.23
CA LYS A 50 8.28 -3.44 -5.68
C LYS A 50 8.29 -3.43 -4.15
N LEU A 51 7.13 -3.22 -3.50
CA LEU A 51 7.02 -3.26 -2.04
C LEU A 51 7.31 -4.65 -1.48
N LEU A 52 6.76 -5.70 -2.10
CA LEU A 52 7.01 -7.08 -1.69
C LEU A 52 8.48 -7.48 -1.90
N THR A 53 9.13 -7.00 -2.94
CA THR A 53 10.57 -7.23 -3.14
C THR A 53 11.43 -6.63 -2.01
N LEU A 54 11.01 -5.50 -1.39
CA LEU A 54 11.74 -4.93 -0.27
C LEU A 54 11.85 -5.89 0.93
N THR A 55 10.87 -6.78 1.13
CA THR A 55 10.90 -7.75 2.25
C THR A 55 12.02 -8.77 2.15
N LYS A 56 12.66 -8.88 0.96
CA LYS A 56 13.78 -9.81 0.70
C LYS A 56 15.15 -9.18 0.81
N MET A 57 15.23 -7.86 1.04
CA MET A 57 16.51 -7.20 1.19
C MET A 57 17.22 -7.68 2.46
N GLU A 58 18.53 -7.88 2.38
CA GLU A 58 19.37 -8.28 3.51
C GLU A 58 19.38 -7.22 4.61
N ASP A 59 19.47 -5.94 4.24
CA ASP A 59 19.34 -4.82 5.17
C ASP A 59 17.86 -4.55 5.49
N GLY A 60 17.37 -5.23 6.53
CA GLY A 60 15.99 -5.08 6.99
C GLY A 60 15.65 -3.68 7.50
N LEU A 61 16.62 -2.91 8.01
CA LEU A 61 16.39 -1.54 8.49
C LEU A 61 16.12 -0.60 7.31
N GLU A 62 16.97 -0.65 6.29
CA GLU A 62 16.80 0.18 5.09
C GLU A 62 15.53 -0.24 4.31
N ALA A 63 15.24 -1.53 4.22
CA ALA A 63 14.01 -2.03 3.62
C ALA A 63 12.75 -1.47 4.30
N ARG A 64 12.71 -1.50 5.64
CA ARG A 64 11.60 -0.91 6.43
C ARG A 64 11.50 0.61 6.25
N ARG A 65 12.62 1.33 6.18
CA ARG A 65 12.65 2.78 5.90
C ARG A 65 12.06 3.10 4.51
N ARG A 66 12.42 2.33 3.49
CA ARG A 66 11.88 2.48 2.12
C ARG A 66 10.38 2.18 2.08
N ALA A 67 9.94 1.09 2.69
CA ALA A 67 8.53 0.74 2.78
C ALA A 67 7.73 1.83 3.52
N ARG A 68 8.25 2.35 4.64
CA ARG A 68 7.64 3.44 5.40
C ARG A 68 7.48 4.71 4.57
N ARG A 69 8.47 5.08 3.77
CA ARG A 69 8.39 6.26 2.87
C ARG A 69 7.23 6.17 1.90
N VAL A 70 6.91 4.97 1.42
CA VAL A 70 5.80 4.72 0.49
C VAL A 70 4.47 4.63 1.21
N LEU A 71 4.38 3.81 2.27
CA LEU A 71 3.11 3.49 2.94
C LEU A 71 2.66 4.57 3.92
N VAL A 72 3.58 5.20 4.63
CA VAL A 72 3.26 6.26 5.61
C VAL A 72 3.34 7.64 4.98
N GLY A 73 4.27 7.83 4.04
CA GLY A 73 4.55 9.12 3.41
C GLY A 73 5.42 10.03 4.29
N HIS A 74 5.67 11.22 3.80
CA HIS A 74 6.35 12.27 4.55
C HIS A 74 5.32 13.07 5.36
N SER A 75 4.94 12.57 6.52
CA SER A 75 4.07 13.31 7.43
C SER A 75 4.88 14.33 8.21
N SER A 76 5.14 15.48 7.60
CA SER A 76 5.72 16.64 8.30
C SER A 76 4.71 17.38 9.20
N SER A 77 3.41 17.08 9.02
CA SER A 77 2.31 17.82 9.65
C SER A 77 1.50 17.05 10.69
N SER A 78 1.85 15.78 10.99
CA SER A 78 1.21 15.10 12.11
C SER A 78 1.59 15.79 13.42
N PRO A 79 0.65 16.27 14.22
CA PRO A 79 0.97 16.82 15.54
C PRO A 79 1.76 15.77 16.32
N LYS A 80 2.85 16.21 16.94
CA LYS A 80 3.70 15.33 17.76
C LYS A 80 2.82 14.54 18.73
N PRO A 81 3.03 13.22 18.88
CA PRO A 81 2.17 12.38 19.72
C PRO A 81 2.06 12.88 21.15
N GLU A 82 3.09 13.52 21.66
CA GLU A 82 3.15 14.09 23.01
C GLU A 82 2.00 15.04 23.35
N LYS A 83 1.64 15.96 22.41
CA LYS A 83 0.53 16.91 22.62
C LYS A 83 -0.85 16.25 22.68
N ALA A 84 -1.03 15.16 21.94
CA ALA A 84 -2.32 14.45 21.91
C ALA A 84 -2.48 13.44 23.06
N LEU A 85 -1.39 13.10 23.73
CA LEU A 85 -1.35 12.15 24.83
C LEU A 85 -1.31 12.83 26.20
N ALA A 86 -1.15 14.17 26.24
CA ALA A 86 -1.12 14.93 27.48
C ALA A 86 -2.46 14.78 28.24
N GLY A 87 -2.39 14.46 29.52
CA GLY A 87 -3.55 14.34 30.40
C GLY A 87 -4.43 13.09 30.21
N LYS A 88 -4.04 12.12 29.37
CA LYS A 88 -4.81 10.88 29.12
C LYS A 88 -4.31 9.69 29.92
N THR A 89 -5.23 8.76 30.24
CA THR A 89 -4.92 7.52 30.96
C THR A 89 -4.09 6.57 30.08
N ALA A 90 -3.42 5.57 30.67
CA ALA A 90 -2.60 4.60 29.94
C ALA A 90 -3.39 3.84 28.87
N GLY A 91 -4.65 3.43 29.17
CA GLY A 91 -5.53 2.75 28.23
C GLY A 91 -5.88 3.61 27.02
N GLU A 92 -6.33 4.85 27.26
CA GLU A 92 -6.66 5.81 26.19
C GLU A 92 -5.44 6.15 25.31
N LYS A 93 -4.24 6.23 25.91
CA LYS A 93 -3.00 6.43 25.15
C LYS A 93 -2.73 5.29 24.17
N ILE A 94 -2.92 4.05 24.61
CA ILE A 94 -2.72 2.86 23.77
C ILE A 94 -3.74 2.84 22.61
N GLU A 95 -5.00 3.18 22.87
CA GLU A 95 -6.06 3.20 21.85
C GLU A 95 -5.81 4.29 20.80
N ILE A 96 -5.39 5.48 21.23
CA ILE A 96 -5.04 6.58 20.34
C ILE A 96 -3.79 6.23 19.49
N LEU A 97 -2.79 5.58 20.07
CA LEU A 97 -1.62 5.15 19.33
C LEU A 97 -1.97 4.08 18.30
N LYS A 98 -2.84 3.12 18.65
CA LYS A 98 -3.36 2.11 17.71
C LYS A 98 -4.14 2.76 16.57
N SER A 99 -5.09 3.64 16.86
CA SER A 99 -5.88 4.31 15.82
C SER A 99 -5.01 5.17 14.90
N ARG A 100 -3.99 5.85 15.43
CA ARG A 100 -3.03 6.63 14.64
C ARG A 100 -2.14 5.76 13.77
N SER A 101 -1.66 4.63 14.26
CA SER A 101 -0.85 3.71 13.45
C SER A 101 -1.67 3.17 12.28
N LEU A 102 -2.95 2.83 12.50
CA LEU A 102 -3.88 2.42 11.45
C LEU A 102 -4.09 3.51 10.39
N ILE A 103 -4.28 4.75 10.81
CA ILE A 103 -4.46 5.89 9.90
C ILE A 103 -3.16 6.20 9.16
N ASN A 104 -2.04 6.24 9.86
CA ASN A 104 -0.74 6.61 9.30
C ASN A 104 -0.07 5.46 8.53
N GLY A 105 -0.57 4.24 8.63
CA GLY A 105 -0.04 3.06 7.94
C GLY A 105 1.28 2.51 8.54
N GLU A 106 1.61 2.85 9.77
CA GLU A 106 2.82 2.31 10.45
C GLU A 106 2.67 0.82 10.77
N ASP A 107 1.47 0.39 11.12
CA ASP A 107 1.10 -1.00 11.29
C ASP A 107 1.22 -1.81 10.00
N LEU A 108 0.97 -1.17 8.83
CA LEU A 108 1.09 -1.82 7.53
C LEU A 108 2.53 -2.17 7.18
N VAL A 109 3.51 -1.37 7.63
CA VAL A 109 4.93 -1.71 7.46
C VAL A 109 5.27 -2.96 8.26
N LYS A 110 4.79 -3.04 9.49
CA LYS A 110 4.96 -4.23 10.34
C LYS A 110 4.31 -5.46 9.69
N HIS A 111 3.04 -5.35 9.29
CA HIS A 111 2.30 -6.41 8.62
C HIS A 111 2.98 -6.88 7.32
N LEU A 112 3.52 -5.95 6.53
CA LEU A 112 4.25 -6.27 5.30
C LEU A 112 5.47 -7.17 5.57
N PHE A 113 6.26 -6.90 6.61
CA PHE A 113 7.48 -7.65 6.88
C PHE A 113 7.24 -8.91 7.72
N ASP A 114 6.30 -8.87 8.65
CA ASP A 114 6.09 -9.96 9.61
C ASP A 114 5.13 -11.03 9.06
N GLU A 115 4.15 -10.65 8.24
CA GLU A 115 3.14 -11.58 7.71
C GLU A 115 3.29 -11.85 6.20
N LEU A 116 3.40 -10.81 5.37
CA LEU A 116 3.47 -11.00 3.92
C LEU A 116 4.88 -11.40 3.45
N GLY A 117 5.93 -10.88 4.11
CA GLY A 117 7.31 -11.21 3.78
C GLY A 117 7.61 -12.71 3.75
N PRO A 118 7.28 -13.48 4.80
CA PRO A 118 7.48 -14.93 4.82
C PRO A 118 6.79 -15.67 3.67
N ARG A 119 5.56 -15.27 3.27
CA ARG A 119 4.80 -15.89 2.18
C ARG A 119 5.50 -15.75 0.83
N VAL A 120 6.10 -14.59 0.57
CA VAL A 120 6.74 -14.30 -0.73
C VAL A 120 8.23 -14.66 -0.77
N LYS A 121 8.83 -15.09 0.34
CA LYS A 121 10.27 -15.30 0.48
C LYS A 121 10.85 -16.25 -0.57
N ASN A 122 10.17 -17.36 -0.81
CA ASN A 122 10.67 -18.43 -1.69
C ASN A 122 10.39 -18.18 -3.19
N ARG A 123 9.57 -17.19 -3.53
CA ARG A 123 9.15 -16.91 -4.91
C ARG A 123 10.08 -15.83 -5.51
N PRO A 124 10.72 -16.04 -6.66
CA PRO A 124 11.66 -15.06 -7.23
C PRO A 124 10.99 -13.77 -7.75
N GLY A 125 9.67 -13.82 -8.04
CA GLY A 125 8.87 -12.69 -8.53
C GLY A 125 7.44 -13.14 -8.85
N GLY A 126 6.60 -12.23 -9.36
CA GLY A 126 5.20 -12.55 -9.68
C GLY A 126 4.40 -12.89 -8.44
N TYR A 127 4.54 -12.07 -7.40
CA TYR A 127 3.85 -12.27 -6.11
C TYR A 127 2.35 -12.04 -6.18
N THR A 128 1.89 -11.43 -7.25
CA THR A 128 0.49 -11.02 -7.39
C THR A 128 -0.14 -11.57 -8.66
N ARG A 129 -1.42 -11.96 -8.57
CA ARG A 129 -2.24 -12.39 -9.69
C ARG A 129 -3.29 -11.34 -9.99
N LEU A 130 -3.46 -11.00 -11.27
CA LEU A 130 -4.48 -10.09 -11.73
C LEU A 130 -5.56 -10.88 -12.50
N THR A 131 -6.76 -10.96 -11.93
CA THR A 131 -7.91 -11.64 -12.51
C THR A 131 -8.92 -10.61 -13.01
N LYS A 132 -9.32 -10.71 -14.28
CA LYS A 132 -10.37 -9.86 -14.85
C LYS A 132 -11.74 -10.33 -14.38
N LEU A 133 -12.59 -9.39 -14.03
CA LEU A 133 -13.99 -9.62 -13.67
C LEU A 133 -14.92 -9.13 -14.78
N ALA A 134 -16.21 -9.45 -14.64
CA ALA A 134 -17.25 -8.91 -15.50
C ALA A 134 -17.28 -7.37 -15.46
N PRO A 135 -17.64 -6.72 -16.56
CA PRO A 135 -17.80 -5.27 -16.60
C PRO A 135 -18.82 -4.76 -15.59
N ARG A 136 -18.60 -3.56 -15.09
CA ARG A 136 -19.53 -2.90 -14.17
C ARG A 136 -20.82 -2.53 -14.90
N ARG A 137 -21.99 -2.78 -14.28
CA ARG A 137 -23.30 -2.64 -14.95
C ARG A 137 -23.61 -1.21 -15.44
N GLY A 138 -23.15 -0.15 -14.75
CA GLY A 138 -23.50 1.22 -15.10
C GLY A 138 -22.76 1.76 -16.31
N ASP A 139 -21.44 1.57 -16.35
CA ASP A 139 -20.53 2.19 -17.33
C ASP A 139 -19.69 1.21 -18.14
N ALA A 140 -19.99 -0.09 -18.04
CA ALA A 140 -19.24 -1.16 -18.69
C ALA A 140 -17.72 -1.16 -18.41
N ALA A 141 -17.27 -0.45 -17.34
CA ALA A 141 -15.85 -0.40 -16.99
C ALA A 141 -15.33 -1.79 -16.63
N THR A 142 -14.27 -2.24 -17.29
CA THR A 142 -13.62 -3.52 -17.00
C THR A 142 -13.06 -3.52 -15.59
N GLN A 143 -13.53 -4.42 -14.75
CA GLN A 143 -13.07 -4.63 -13.39
C GLN A 143 -11.99 -5.70 -13.32
N ALA A 144 -11.17 -5.63 -12.30
CA ALA A 144 -10.16 -6.64 -11.99
C ALA A 144 -9.95 -6.77 -10.48
N VAL A 145 -9.56 -7.95 -10.06
CA VAL A 145 -9.02 -8.21 -8.71
C VAL A 145 -7.53 -8.42 -8.85
N LEU A 146 -6.78 -7.75 -8.01
CA LEU A 146 -5.38 -8.03 -7.77
C LEU A 146 -5.28 -8.74 -6.44
N GLU A 147 -4.70 -9.92 -6.40
CA GLU A 147 -4.58 -10.78 -5.22
C GLU A 147 -3.13 -11.26 -5.02
N LEU A 148 -2.77 -11.52 -3.77
CA LEU A 148 -1.49 -12.16 -3.44
C LEU A 148 -1.56 -13.63 -3.87
N VAL A 149 -0.48 -14.15 -4.41
CA VAL A 149 -0.32 -15.58 -4.75
C VAL A 149 0.43 -16.24 -3.59
N ASP A 150 -0.18 -17.21 -2.97
CA ASP A 150 0.44 -18.06 -1.95
C ASP A 150 1.37 -19.09 -2.60
#